data_312a58d3f6d4ff9337efaa6fdb49e7cd
#
_entry.id   312a58d3f6d4ff9337efaa6fdb49e7cd
#
_cell.length_a   1.000
_cell.length_b   1.000
_cell.length_c   1.000
_cell.angle_alpha   90.00
_cell.angle_beta   90.00
_cell.angle_gamma   90.00
#
_symmetry.space_group_name_H-M   'P 1'
#
loop_
_entity.id
_entity.type
_entity.pdbx_description
1 polymer ?
#
loop_
_entity_poly.entity_id
_entity_poly.type
_entity_poly.pdbx_seq_one_letter_code
_entity_poly.pdbx_strand_id
1 'polypeptide(L)'
;VVLGIDATLEANRDDWFVRETIGMLRRTLARLDVSSRSLYALVEPGSCFAGTLFEIALAADRSYMLDDPWRPSAIALSTMNFGTLPMVNGRSRIASRFYEEAEPIAAAKACIGEMLAPADALALGLVTAAPDDLDWSDELRIALEERAALSPDALTGLEANLRFGIFETMNTRIFGRLSAWENLIYSRPNAVGETGALKRYGSGKKAQFDWKRV
;
A
#
# COMPACT_ATOMS: atom_id res chain seq x y z
N VAL A 1 -14.22 -7.99 -16.16
CA VAL A 1 -15.05 -8.66 -15.14
C VAL A 1 -15.21 -7.76 -13.92
N VAL A 2 -14.13 -7.35 -13.22
CA VAL A 2 -14.20 -6.58 -11.95
C VAL A 2 -15.00 -5.28 -12.12
N LEU A 3 -14.70 -4.45 -13.11
CA LEU A 3 -15.44 -3.20 -13.37
C LEU A 3 -16.94 -3.43 -13.58
N GLY A 4 -17.32 -4.53 -14.25
CA GLY A 4 -18.73 -4.88 -14.43
C GLY A 4 -19.43 -5.27 -13.12
N ILE A 5 -18.69 -5.97 -12.22
CA ILE A 5 -19.19 -6.30 -10.88
C ILE A 5 -19.37 -5.01 -10.07
N ASP A 6 -18.37 -4.13 -10.07
CA ASP A 6 -18.44 -2.84 -9.38
C ASP A 6 -19.62 -2.01 -9.86
N ALA A 7 -19.84 -1.91 -11.18
CA ALA A 7 -20.98 -1.20 -11.75
C ALA A 7 -22.32 -1.82 -11.29
N THR A 8 -22.40 -3.16 -11.21
CA THR A 8 -23.59 -3.85 -10.72
C THR A 8 -23.86 -3.56 -9.25
N LEU A 9 -22.82 -3.57 -8.40
CA LEU A 9 -22.93 -3.23 -6.99
C LEU A 9 -23.38 -1.78 -6.80
N GLU A 10 -22.80 -0.85 -7.56
CA GLU A 10 -23.19 0.56 -7.52
C GLU A 10 -24.64 0.79 -7.94
N ALA A 11 -25.10 0.16 -9.02
CA ALA A 11 -26.46 0.30 -9.55
C ALA A 11 -27.54 -0.26 -8.62
N ASN A 12 -27.18 -1.19 -7.72
CA ASN A 12 -28.13 -1.87 -6.85
C ASN A 12 -27.87 -1.61 -5.34
N ARG A 13 -27.31 -0.46 -5.00
CA ARG A 13 -26.93 -0.13 -3.61
C ARG A 13 -28.09 -0.17 -2.60
N ASP A 14 -29.32 0.00 -3.07
CA ASP A 14 -30.52 -0.03 -2.20
C ASP A 14 -30.94 -1.45 -1.81
N ASP A 15 -30.48 -2.47 -2.54
CA ASP A 15 -30.71 -3.86 -2.17
C ASP A 15 -29.92 -4.23 -0.91
N TRP A 16 -30.59 -4.93 0.02
CA TRP A 16 -29.98 -5.28 1.31
C TRP A 16 -28.76 -6.21 1.15
N PHE A 17 -28.81 -7.17 0.21
CA PHE A 17 -27.73 -8.11 -0.02
C PHE A 17 -26.51 -7.40 -0.63
N VAL A 18 -26.73 -6.47 -1.53
CA VAL A 18 -25.68 -5.64 -2.12
C VAL A 18 -25.00 -4.77 -1.05
N ARG A 19 -25.78 -4.14 -0.17
CA ARG A 19 -25.23 -3.37 0.96
C ARG A 19 -24.34 -4.23 1.87
N GLU A 20 -24.80 -5.44 2.21
CA GLU A 20 -24.00 -6.35 3.04
C GLU A 20 -22.74 -6.83 2.30
N THR A 21 -22.81 -7.05 0.99
CA THR A 21 -21.66 -7.41 0.15
C THR A 21 -20.64 -6.28 0.14
N ILE A 22 -21.04 -5.05 -0.11
CA ILE A 22 -20.15 -3.88 -0.04
C ILE A 22 -19.57 -3.72 1.37
N GLY A 23 -20.39 -3.90 2.41
CA GLY A 23 -19.97 -3.88 3.81
C GLY A 23 -18.93 -4.96 4.13
N MET A 24 -19.06 -6.15 3.58
CA MET A 24 -18.09 -7.24 3.70
C MET A 24 -16.77 -6.88 3.01
N LEU A 25 -16.82 -6.42 1.78
CA LEU A 25 -15.63 -5.96 1.02
C LEU A 25 -14.88 -4.87 1.79
N ARG A 26 -15.60 -3.86 2.26
CA ARG A 26 -15.07 -2.77 3.08
C ARG A 26 -14.35 -3.28 4.33
N ARG A 27 -14.98 -4.17 5.11
CA ARG A 27 -14.39 -4.75 6.32
C ARG A 27 -13.17 -5.62 6.01
N THR A 28 -13.19 -6.33 4.89
CA THR A 28 -12.08 -7.19 4.46
C THR A 28 -10.88 -6.36 4.04
N LEU A 29 -11.08 -5.35 3.20
CA LEU A 29 -10.01 -4.46 2.73
C LEU A 29 -9.43 -3.61 3.86
N ALA A 30 -10.25 -3.19 4.84
CA ALA A 30 -9.78 -2.44 5.99
C ALA A 30 -8.75 -3.19 6.87
N ARG A 31 -8.68 -4.53 6.77
CA ARG A 31 -7.65 -5.32 7.46
C ARG A 31 -6.24 -5.06 6.92
N LEU A 32 -6.12 -4.67 5.65
CA LEU A 32 -4.84 -4.30 5.05
C LEU A 32 -4.25 -3.07 5.75
N ASP A 33 -5.10 -2.14 6.17
CA ASP A 33 -4.68 -0.88 6.78
C ASP A 33 -4.01 -1.07 8.15
N VAL A 34 -4.36 -2.16 8.85
CA VAL A 34 -3.82 -2.49 10.18
C VAL A 34 -2.79 -3.63 10.15
N SER A 35 -2.34 -4.01 8.97
CA SER A 35 -1.23 -4.95 8.82
C SER A 35 0.08 -4.30 9.22
N SER A 36 0.89 -4.99 10.00
CA SER A 36 2.27 -4.60 10.32
C SER A 36 3.28 -5.01 9.23
N ARG A 37 2.84 -5.74 8.22
CA ARG A 37 3.67 -6.24 7.13
C ARG A 37 3.79 -5.23 6.03
N SER A 38 4.98 -5.17 5.42
CA SER A 38 5.17 -4.45 4.16
C SER A 38 4.47 -5.22 3.03
N LEU A 39 3.69 -4.49 2.25
CA LEU A 39 2.93 -5.02 1.13
C LEU A 39 3.48 -4.45 -0.17
N TYR A 40 3.88 -5.32 -1.09
CA TYR A 40 4.28 -4.92 -2.44
C TYR A 40 3.29 -5.48 -3.44
N ALA A 41 2.70 -4.60 -4.25
CA ALA A 41 1.82 -5.00 -5.33
C ALA A 41 2.62 -5.13 -6.64
N LEU A 42 2.55 -6.30 -7.25
CA LEU A 42 3.18 -6.56 -8.53
C LEU A 42 2.10 -6.69 -9.60
N VAL A 43 2.09 -5.74 -10.52
CA VAL A 43 1.14 -5.70 -11.64
C VAL A 43 1.82 -6.28 -12.86
N GLU A 44 1.46 -7.50 -13.19
CA GLU A 44 1.98 -8.25 -14.33
C GLU A 44 0.83 -8.61 -15.29
N PRO A 45 1.13 -9.09 -16.49
CA PRO A 45 0.11 -9.60 -17.40
C PRO A 45 -0.79 -10.65 -16.73
N GLY A 46 -2.10 -10.48 -16.82
CA GLY A 46 -3.08 -11.34 -16.15
C GLY A 46 -3.42 -10.93 -14.71
N SER A 47 -2.79 -9.92 -14.15
CA SER A 47 -3.20 -9.34 -12.87
C SER A 47 -4.62 -8.76 -12.95
N CYS A 48 -5.35 -8.81 -11.82
CA CYS A 48 -6.74 -8.38 -11.75
C CYS A 48 -6.93 -7.05 -10.99
N PHE A 49 -5.90 -6.20 -10.95
CA PHE A 49 -5.95 -4.92 -10.25
C PHE A 49 -6.84 -3.91 -10.99
N ALA A 50 -8.14 -4.04 -10.80
CA ALA A 50 -9.15 -3.13 -11.34
C ALA A 50 -10.21 -2.86 -10.28
N GLY A 51 -10.77 -1.65 -10.24
CA GLY A 51 -11.84 -1.26 -9.35
C GLY A 51 -11.64 -1.71 -7.90
N THR A 52 -12.60 -2.45 -7.36
CA THR A 52 -12.53 -3.00 -5.98
C THR A 52 -11.23 -3.77 -5.70
N LEU A 53 -10.70 -4.52 -6.66
CA LEU A 53 -9.45 -5.26 -6.45
C LEU A 53 -8.21 -4.37 -6.55
N PHE A 54 -8.31 -3.21 -7.19
CA PHE A 54 -7.22 -2.23 -7.19
C PHE A 54 -7.00 -1.60 -5.79
N GLU A 55 -7.98 -1.64 -4.90
CA GLU A 55 -7.81 -1.24 -3.50
C GLU A 55 -6.66 -2.01 -2.79
N ILE A 56 -6.39 -3.25 -3.22
CA ILE A 56 -5.27 -4.05 -2.69
C ILE A 56 -3.93 -3.43 -3.09
N ALA A 57 -3.79 -3.01 -4.36
CA ALA A 57 -2.58 -2.33 -4.83
C ALA A 57 -2.43 -0.93 -4.22
N LEU A 58 -3.53 -0.21 -4.03
CA LEU A 58 -3.53 1.10 -3.36
C LEU A 58 -3.18 0.99 -1.86
N ALA A 59 -3.44 -0.15 -1.23
CA ALA A 59 -3.05 -0.42 0.15
C ALA A 59 -1.58 -0.85 0.30
N ALA A 60 -0.91 -1.17 -0.80
CA ALA A 60 0.49 -1.57 -0.78
C ALA A 60 1.43 -0.38 -0.53
N ASP A 61 2.55 -0.65 0.12
CA ASP A 61 3.59 0.35 0.41
C ASP A 61 4.34 0.76 -0.85
N ARG A 62 4.47 -0.17 -1.78
CA ARG A 62 4.98 0.06 -3.14
C ARG A 62 4.18 -0.78 -4.13
N SER A 63 4.01 -0.24 -5.32
CA SER A 63 3.39 -0.94 -6.45
C SER A 63 4.29 -0.83 -7.67
N TYR A 64 4.64 -1.97 -8.22
CA TYR A 64 5.45 -2.10 -9.44
C TYR A 64 4.57 -2.61 -10.55
N MET A 65 4.67 -2.01 -11.71
CA MET A 65 3.89 -2.39 -12.89
C MET A 65 4.83 -2.67 -14.05
N LEU A 66 4.82 -3.92 -14.53
CA LEU A 66 5.68 -4.34 -15.63
C LEU A 66 5.32 -3.61 -16.93
N ASP A 67 6.29 -2.92 -17.52
CA ASP A 67 6.18 -2.31 -18.84
C ASP A 67 6.83 -3.22 -19.90
N ASP A 68 6.02 -4.15 -20.41
CA ASP A 68 6.42 -5.11 -21.44
C ASP A 68 5.51 -4.93 -22.67
N PRO A 69 6.05 -4.44 -23.80
CA PRO A 69 5.25 -4.17 -24.99
C PRO A 69 4.66 -5.44 -25.63
N TRP A 70 5.22 -6.61 -25.34
CA TRP A 70 4.76 -7.88 -25.86
C TRP A 70 3.71 -8.56 -24.98
N ARG A 71 3.68 -8.21 -23.73
CA ARG A 71 2.77 -8.74 -22.70
C ARG A 71 2.23 -7.61 -21.87
N PRO A 72 1.29 -6.80 -22.39
CA PRO A 72 0.84 -5.59 -21.72
C PRO A 72 0.17 -5.91 -20.39
N SER A 73 0.54 -5.17 -19.36
CA SER A 73 -0.15 -5.10 -18.10
C SER A 73 -1.07 -3.87 -18.07
N ALA A 74 -2.12 -3.89 -17.25
CA ALA A 74 -3.02 -2.77 -17.09
C ALA A 74 -3.66 -2.75 -15.72
N ILE A 75 -3.97 -1.55 -15.24
CA ILE A 75 -4.85 -1.31 -14.09
C ILE A 75 -6.08 -0.51 -14.53
N ALA A 76 -7.12 -0.49 -13.72
CA ALA A 76 -8.29 0.33 -13.99
C ALA A 76 -8.94 0.82 -12.70
N LEU A 77 -9.52 2.01 -12.74
CA LEU A 77 -10.31 2.57 -11.64
C LEU A 77 -11.81 2.37 -11.87
N SER A 78 -12.56 2.23 -10.79
CA SER A 78 -14.02 2.32 -10.78
C SER A 78 -14.48 3.41 -9.80
N THR A 79 -15.76 3.70 -9.79
CA THR A 79 -16.38 4.60 -8.80
C THR A 79 -16.19 4.12 -7.37
N MET A 80 -16.03 2.79 -7.17
CA MET A 80 -15.81 2.17 -5.86
C MET A 80 -14.54 2.67 -5.16
N ASN A 81 -13.51 3.09 -5.92
CA ASN A 81 -12.25 3.59 -5.38
C ASN A 81 -12.35 4.99 -4.73
N PHE A 82 -13.45 5.72 -4.98
CA PHE A 82 -13.60 7.11 -4.55
C PHE A 82 -14.53 7.27 -3.34
N GLY A 83 -14.38 6.43 -2.33
CA GLY A 83 -15.03 6.57 -1.02
C GLY A 83 -15.99 5.47 -0.61
N THR A 84 -16.33 4.53 -1.50
CA THR A 84 -17.21 3.40 -1.17
C THR A 84 -16.50 2.38 -0.26
N LEU A 85 -15.19 2.22 -0.42
CA LEU A 85 -14.35 1.25 0.30
C LEU A 85 -13.29 1.99 1.15
N PRO A 86 -13.70 2.75 2.18
CA PRO A 86 -12.77 3.55 2.95
C PRO A 86 -11.82 2.70 3.80
N MET A 87 -10.69 3.28 4.12
CA MET A 87 -9.77 2.81 5.15
C MET A 87 -10.41 2.87 6.55
N VAL A 88 -9.76 2.29 7.55
CA VAL A 88 -10.23 2.32 8.95
C VAL A 88 -10.41 3.74 9.51
N ASN A 89 -9.72 4.74 8.96
CA ASN A 89 -9.85 6.15 9.32
C ASN A 89 -10.98 6.89 8.56
N GLY A 90 -11.77 6.18 7.76
CA GLY A 90 -12.90 6.74 7.00
C GLY A 90 -12.54 7.38 5.65
N ARG A 91 -11.28 7.37 5.24
CA ARG A 91 -10.81 7.99 3.99
C ARG A 91 -10.62 6.96 2.87
N SER A 92 -10.79 7.37 1.63
CA SER A 92 -10.42 6.50 0.50
C SER A 92 -8.89 6.38 0.39
N ARG A 93 -8.42 5.24 -0.12
CA ARG A 93 -6.98 5.04 -0.36
C ARG A 93 -6.44 5.99 -1.42
N ILE A 94 -7.24 6.35 -2.42
CA ILE A 94 -6.91 7.40 -3.40
C ILE A 94 -6.68 8.74 -2.70
N ALA A 95 -7.59 9.18 -1.81
CA ALA A 95 -7.42 10.42 -1.08
C ALA A 95 -6.17 10.41 -0.18
N SER A 96 -5.92 9.29 0.50
CA SER A 96 -4.71 9.13 1.31
C SER A 96 -3.43 9.14 0.48
N ARG A 97 -3.42 8.48 -0.68
CA ARG A 97 -2.26 8.44 -1.57
C ARG A 97 -1.85 9.83 -2.06
N PHE A 98 -2.82 10.66 -2.36
CA PHE A 98 -2.59 12.02 -2.87
C PHE A 98 -2.70 13.11 -1.79
N TYR A 99 -2.62 12.77 -0.51
CA TYR A 99 -2.67 13.72 0.61
C TYR A 99 -3.88 14.66 0.55
N GLU A 100 -5.00 14.17 0.01
CA GLU A 100 -6.24 14.94 -0.24
C GLU A 100 -6.09 16.11 -1.23
N GLU A 101 -5.02 16.16 -2.01
CA GLU A 101 -4.86 17.14 -3.06
C GLU A 101 -5.92 16.93 -4.16
N ALA A 102 -6.65 18.00 -4.47
CA ALA A 102 -7.82 17.92 -5.35
C ALA A 102 -7.44 17.59 -6.80
N GLU A 103 -6.33 18.13 -7.30
CA GLU A 103 -5.92 17.99 -8.70
C GLU A 103 -5.59 16.54 -9.07
N PRO A 104 -4.68 15.82 -8.39
CA PRO A 104 -4.38 14.43 -8.74
C PRO A 104 -5.58 13.50 -8.49
N ILE A 105 -6.42 13.77 -7.50
CA ILE A 105 -7.67 13.00 -7.28
C ILE A 105 -8.62 13.20 -8.46
N ALA A 106 -8.77 14.42 -8.96
CA ALA A 106 -9.63 14.72 -10.12
C ALA A 106 -9.08 14.07 -11.39
N ALA A 107 -7.76 14.11 -11.61
CA ALA A 107 -7.10 13.43 -12.73
C ALA A 107 -7.35 11.92 -12.69
N ALA A 108 -7.15 11.27 -11.55
CA ALA A 108 -7.45 9.84 -11.38
C ALA A 108 -8.94 9.55 -11.61
N LYS A 109 -9.84 10.41 -11.14
CA LYS A 109 -11.30 10.25 -11.31
C LYS A 109 -11.73 10.37 -12.77
N ALA A 110 -11.05 11.18 -13.58
CA ALA A 110 -11.33 11.33 -15.00
C ALA A 110 -11.07 10.04 -15.79
N CYS A 111 -10.19 9.16 -15.30
CA CYS A 111 -9.82 7.89 -15.93
C CYS A 111 -10.66 6.69 -15.45
N ILE A 112 -11.79 6.92 -14.77
CA ILE A 112 -12.67 5.82 -14.33
C ILE A 112 -13.15 5.01 -15.55
N GLY A 113 -12.95 3.69 -15.50
CA GLY A 113 -13.35 2.75 -16.55
C GLY A 113 -12.30 2.57 -17.66
N GLU A 114 -11.26 3.39 -17.69
CA GLU A 114 -10.18 3.26 -18.64
C GLU A 114 -9.16 2.20 -18.20
N MET A 115 -8.57 1.51 -19.17
CA MET A 115 -7.44 0.60 -18.94
C MET A 115 -6.16 1.43 -19.03
N LEU A 116 -5.49 1.63 -17.91
CA LEU A 116 -4.28 2.42 -17.81
C LEU A 116 -3.06 1.54 -18.03
N ALA A 117 -2.25 1.90 -19.01
CA ALA A 117 -0.95 1.29 -19.27
C ALA A 117 0.08 1.73 -18.21
N PRO A 118 1.26 1.06 -18.12
CA PRO A 118 2.27 1.36 -17.12
C PRO A 118 2.70 2.85 -17.08
N ALA A 119 2.95 3.44 -18.24
CA ALA A 119 3.35 4.83 -18.34
C ALA A 119 2.26 5.80 -17.83
N ASP A 120 0.98 5.54 -18.18
CA ASP A 120 -0.15 6.36 -17.74
C ASP A 120 -0.39 6.22 -16.23
N ALA A 121 -0.34 4.99 -15.72
CA ALA A 121 -0.49 4.68 -14.30
C ALA A 121 0.60 5.35 -13.47
N LEU A 122 1.84 5.38 -13.97
CA LEU A 122 2.98 6.05 -13.33
C LEU A 122 2.81 7.58 -13.39
N ALA A 123 2.45 8.13 -14.54
CA ALA A 123 2.22 9.57 -14.70
C ALA A 123 1.10 10.11 -13.81
N LEU A 124 0.04 9.31 -13.60
CA LEU A 124 -1.05 9.60 -12.67
C LEU A 124 -0.67 9.37 -11.20
N GLY A 125 0.51 8.84 -10.90
CA GLY A 125 0.93 8.52 -9.53
C GLY A 125 0.19 7.32 -8.91
N LEU A 126 -0.46 6.49 -9.71
CA LEU A 126 -1.23 5.31 -9.23
C LEU A 126 -0.36 4.10 -8.94
N VAL A 127 0.84 4.05 -9.52
CA VAL A 127 1.87 3.05 -9.20
C VAL A 127 3.16 3.75 -8.79
N THR A 128 4.04 3.02 -8.10
CA THR A 128 5.32 3.57 -7.58
C THR A 128 6.40 3.58 -8.66
N ALA A 129 6.45 2.54 -9.47
CA ALA A 129 7.42 2.38 -10.56
C ALA A 129 6.84 1.52 -11.68
N ALA A 130 7.36 1.71 -12.89
CA ALA A 130 6.99 0.94 -14.08
C ALA A 130 8.27 0.52 -14.82
N PRO A 131 9.05 -0.44 -14.26
CA PRO A 131 10.24 -0.96 -14.93
C PRO A 131 9.87 -1.79 -16.17
N ASP A 132 10.78 -1.80 -17.14
CA ASP A 132 10.67 -2.65 -18.31
C ASP A 132 10.99 -4.13 -17.99
N ASP A 133 10.88 -4.99 -18.99
CA ASP A 133 11.11 -6.44 -18.84
C ASP A 133 12.56 -6.80 -18.53
N LEU A 134 13.52 -5.97 -18.91
CA LEU A 134 14.94 -6.17 -18.61
C LEU A 134 15.28 -5.87 -17.15
N ASP A 135 14.72 -4.79 -16.63
CA ASP A 135 15.01 -4.30 -15.27
C ASP A 135 14.06 -4.90 -14.22
N TRP A 136 12.93 -5.49 -14.62
CA TRP A 136 11.88 -6.00 -13.71
C TRP A 136 12.41 -6.85 -12.56
N SER A 137 13.17 -7.87 -12.87
CA SER A 137 13.66 -8.82 -11.85
C SER A 137 14.63 -8.17 -10.88
N ASP A 138 15.50 -7.30 -11.38
CA ASP A 138 16.52 -6.65 -10.58
C ASP A 138 15.94 -5.56 -9.68
N GLU A 139 15.02 -4.76 -10.19
CA GLU A 139 14.30 -3.75 -9.39
C GLU A 139 13.55 -4.39 -8.22
N LEU A 140 12.82 -5.47 -8.48
CA LEU A 140 12.11 -6.19 -7.41
C LEU A 140 13.07 -6.81 -6.41
N ARG A 141 14.15 -7.43 -6.87
CA ARG A 141 15.16 -8.03 -5.99
C ARG A 141 15.78 -6.97 -5.09
N ILE A 142 16.21 -5.85 -5.65
CA ILE A 142 16.81 -4.74 -4.91
C ILE A 142 15.84 -4.20 -3.85
N ALA A 143 14.58 -3.94 -4.25
CA ALA A 143 13.56 -3.44 -3.34
C ALA A 143 13.29 -4.39 -2.15
N LEU A 144 13.26 -5.69 -2.41
CA LEU A 144 13.06 -6.72 -1.37
C LEU A 144 14.29 -6.84 -0.45
N GLU A 145 15.51 -6.83 -1.02
CA GLU A 145 16.74 -6.89 -0.26
C GLU A 145 16.93 -5.68 0.65
N GLU A 146 16.67 -4.47 0.15
CA GLU A 146 16.68 -3.24 0.94
C GLU A 146 15.69 -3.30 2.09
N ARG A 147 14.46 -3.74 1.83
CA ARG A 147 13.43 -3.86 2.86
C ARG A 147 13.81 -4.93 3.89
N ALA A 148 14.34 -6.06 3.45
CA ALA A 148 14.79 -7.15 4.32
C ALA A 148 16.01 -6.78 5.16
N ALA A 149 16.78 -5.78 4.78
CA ALA A 149 17.91 -5.28 5.56
C ALA A 149 17.51 -4.47 6.80
N LEU A 150 16.26 -4.04 6.89
CA LEU A 150 15.74 -3.24 8.00
C LEU A 150 15.16 -4.13 9.12
N SER A 151 15.22 -3.63 10.37
CA SER A 151 14.62 -4.33 11.50
C SER A 151 13.10 -4.47 11.32
N PRO A 152 12.53 -5.68 11.48
CA PRO A 152 11.08 -5.88 11.36
C PRO A 152 10.28 -5.12 12.42
N ASP A 153 10.80 -4.93 13.62
CA ASP A 153 10.16 -4.11 14.64
C ASP A 153 10.12 -2.62 14.23
N ALA A 154 11.22 -2.10 13.65
CA ALA A 154 11.27 -0.74 13.12
C ALA A 154 10.31 -0.55 11.94
N LEU A 155 10.21 -1.56 11.05
CA LEU A 155 9.27 -1.53 9.94
C LEU A 155 7.81 -1.47 10.41
N THR A 156 7.45 -2.16 11.49
CA THR A 156 6.10 -2.08 12.08
C THR A 156 5.77 -0.65 12.50
N GLY A 157 6.70 0.03 13.16
CA GLY A 157 6.55 1.44 13.53
C GLY A 157 6.48 2.37 12.32
N LEU A 158 7.30 2.13 11.31
CA LEU A 158 7.31 2.89 10.07
C LEU A 158 5.97 2.79 9.32
N GLU A 159 5.43 1.58 9.16
CA GLU A 159 4.13 1.33 8.54
C GLU A 159 3.02 2.15 9.24
N ALA A 160 2.94 2.09 10.57
CA ALA A 160 1.95 2.84 11.32
C ALA A 160 2.10 4.36 11.12
N ASN A 161 3.34 4.87 11.10
CA ASN A 161 3.62 6.29 10.93
C ASN A 161 3.25 6.81 9.55
N LEU A 162 3.55 6.04 8.50
CA LEU A 162 3.26 6.45 7.11
C LEU A 162 1.77 6.32 6.80
N ARG A 163 1.16 5.22 7.20
CA ARG A 163 -0.22 4.88 6.83
C ARG A 163 -1.28 5.79 7.45
N PHE A 164 -1.07 6.25 8.69
CA PHE A 164 -2.05 7.04 9.44
C PHE A 164 -1.60 8.47 9.74
N GLY A 165 -0.42 8.89 9.28
CA GLY A 165 0.20 10.13 9.70
C GLY A 165 -0.31 11.40 9.04
N ILE A 166 -1.11 11.34 7.98
CA ILE A 166 -1.48 12.49 7.15
C ILE A 166 -2.22 13.58 7.94
N PHE A 167 -3.06 13.19 8.91
CA PHE A 167 -3.96 14.09 9.64
C PHE A 167 -3.53 14.37 11.07
N GLU A 168 -2.37 13.91 11.44
CA GLU A 168 -1.81 14.20 12.76
C GLU A 168 -1.07 15.54 12.78
N THR A 169 -1.19 16.25 13.88
CA THR A 169 -0.33 17.41 14.14
C THR A 169 1.11 16.94 14.40
N MET A 170 2.09 17.82 14.23
CA MET A 170 3.47 17.50 14.57
C MET A 170 3.61 17.03 16.03
N ASN A 171 2.92 17.68 16.95
CA ASN A 171 2.96 17.33 18.37
C ASN A 171 2.43 15.92 18.64
N THR A 172 1.27 15.54 18.06
CA THR A 172 0.70 14.20 18.24
C THR A 172 1.57 13.13 17.56
N ARG A 173 2.16 13.46 16.43
CA ARG A 173 3.07 12.55 15.72
C ARG A 173 4.34 12.29 16.52
N ILE A 174 4.96 13.31 17.11
CA ILE A 174 6.18 13.17 17.91
C ILE A 174 5.87 12.51 19.25
N PHE A 175 5.01 13.12 20.04
CA PHE A 175 4.83 12.73 21.46
C PHE A 175 3.86 11.56 21.65
N GLY A 176 2.85 11.41 20.78
CA GLY A 176 1.90 10.30 20.86
C GLY A 176 2.36 9.06 20.11
N ARG A 177 2.98 9.23 18.94
CA ARG A 177 3.28 8.11 18.03
C ARG A 177 4.76 7.74 18.02
N LEU A 178 5.66 8.65 17.63
CA LEU A 178 7.08 8.31 17.52
C LEU A 178 7.66 7.91 18.88
N SER A 179 7.37 8.65 19.95
CA SER A 179 7.85 8.29 21.29
C SER A 179 7.32 6.95 21.77
N ALA A 180 6.05 6.60 21.47
CA ALA A 180 5.50 5.30 21.83
C ALA A 180 6.19 4.15 21.07
N TRP A 181 6.39 4.32 19.77
CA TRP A 181 7.09 3.31 18.94
C TRP A 181 8.57 3.20 19.31
N GLU A 182 9.24 4.30 19.58
CA GLU A 182 10.63 4.31 20.03
C GLU A 182 10.81 3.51 21.33
N ASN A 183 9.99 3.77 22.33
CA ASN A 183 10.00 3.02 23.59
C ASN A 183 9.74 1.52 23.37
N LEU A 184 8.82 1.16 22.48
CA LEU A 184 8.56 -0.24 22.14
C LEU A 184 9.78 -0.88 21.46
N ILE A 185 10.36 -0.22 20.45
CA ILE A 185 11.48 -0.74 19.66
C ILE A 185 12.71 -0.93 20.54
N TYR A 186 13.04 0.01 21.39
CA TYR A 186 14.20 -0.10 22.31
C TYR A 186 14.08 -1.19 23.36
N SER A 187 12.91 -1.76 23.57
CA SER A 187 12.70 -2.94 24.41
C SER A 187 12.82 -4.28 23.64
N ARG A 188 12.97 -4.24 22.31
CA ARG A 188 12.93 -5.42 21.46
C ARG A 188 14.32 -6.02 21.21
N PRO A 189 14.47 -7.37 21.22
CA PRO A 189 15.74 -8.03 20.91
C PRO A 189 16.32 -7.69 19.53
N ASN A 190 15.46 -7.47 18.51
CA ASN A 190 15.93 -7.05 17.17
C ASN A 190 16.60 -5.67 17.17
N ALA A 191 16.37 -4.83 18.19
CA ALA A 191 17.07 -3.57 18.35
C ALA A 191 18.27 -3.71 19.30
N VAL A 192 18.05 -4.17 20.54
CA VAL A 192 19.02 -4.10 21.63
C VAL A 192 19.71 -5.42 21.99
N GLY A 193 19.25 -6.55 21.44
CA GLY A 193 19.90 -7.86 21.64
C GLY A 193 21.28 -7.95 21.01
N GLU A 194 22.04 -9.00 21.33
CA GLU A 194 23.45 -9.18 20.88
C GLU A 194 23.62 -9.13 19.36
N THR A 195 22.61 -9.53 18.59
CA THR A 195 22.59 -9.49 17.13
C THR A 195 21.73 -8.36 16.57
N GLY A 196 21.11 -7.58 17.45
CA GLY A 196 20.20 -6.49 17.09
C GLY A 196 20.89 -5.30 16.44
N ALA A 197 20.11 -4.45 15.79
CA ALA A 197 20.59 -3.34 14.98
C ALA A 197 21.45 -2.35 15.78
N LEU A 198 21.03 -1.94 16.97
CA LEU A 198 21.75 -0.97 17.79
C LEU A 198 23.05 -1.55 18.35
N LYS A 199 23.05 -2.83 18.76
CA LYS A 199 24.26 -3.49 19.29
C LYS A 199 25.31 -3.71 18.20
N ARG A 200 24.90 -3.91 16.97
CA ARG A 200 25.78 -4.12 15.81
C ARG A 200 26.21 -2.82 15.14
N TYR A 201 25.56 -1.72 15.43
CA TYR A 201 25.90 -0.43 14.85
C TYR A 201 27.36 -0.05 15.13
N GLY A 202 28.09 0.35 14.10
CA GLY A 202 29.51 0.68 14.17
C GLY A 202 30.49 -0.49 14.35
N SER A 203 30.01 -1.73 14.49
CA SER A 203 30.86 -2.92 14.70
C SER A 203 31.38 -3.56 13.40
N GLY A 204 30.94 -3.11 12.22
CA GLY A 204 31.19 -3.74 10.92
C GLY A 204 30.47 -5.07 10.69
N LYS A 205 29.66 -5.53 11.64
CA LYS A 205 28.89 -6.78 11.55
C LYS A 205 27.45 -6.46 11.16
N LYS A 206 26.86 -7.26 10.26
CA LYS A 206 25.44 -7.14 9.92
C LYS A 206 24.56 -7.54 11.11
N ALA A 207 23.45 -6.81 11.31
CA ALA A 207 22.42 -7.22 12.25
C ALA A 207 21.72 -8.50 11.77
N GLN A 208 21.21 -9.29 12.73
CA GLN A 208 20.42 -10.48 12.47
C GLN A 208 19.09 -10.32 13.20
N PHE A 209 17.98 -10.54 12.51
CA PHE A 209 16.65 -10.31 13.02
C PHE A 209 15.83 -11.59 13.16
N ASP A 210 15.03 -11.66 14.19
CA ASP A 210 13.98 -12.67 14.33
C ASP A 210 12.69 -12.20 13.66
N TRP A 211 12.48 -12.66 12.45
CA TRP A 211 11.33 -12.32 11.61
C TRP A 211 10.00 -12.89 12.10
N LYS A 212 10.02 -13.81 13.05
CA LYS A 212 8.80 -14.42 13.63
C LYS A 212 8.15 -13.53 14.68
N ARG A 213 8.83 -12.48 15.11
CA ARG A 213 8.37 -11.60 16.20
C ARG A 213 7.52 -10.42 15.73
N VAL A 214 7.19 -10.34 14.46
CA VAL A 214 6.42 -9.22 13.88
C VAL A 214 5.00 -9.67 13.56
#